data_92791e292893c10e987a47de533e2b9b
#
_entry.id   92791e292893c10e987a47de533e2b9b
#
_cell.length_a   1.000
_cell.length_b   1.000
_cell.length_c   1.000
_cell.angle_alpha   90.00
_cell.angle_beta   90.00
_cell.angle_gamma   90.00
#
_symmetry.space_group_name_H-M   'P 1'
#
loop_
_entity.id
_entity.type
_entity.pdbx_description
1 polymer ?
#
loop_
_entity_poly.entity_id
_entity_poly.type
_entity_poly.pdbx_seq_one_letter_code
_entity_poly.pdbx_strand_id
1 'polypeptide(L)'
;MKKNFTGEDKLLHDLNQLAAHTNEGGYKTRAAYKSHMRNFIRFYWREYHGQKLSNIEGKHIRAYAEYMKAQGLSPTTIKSRLSGIRFYQRKAGGKKTLPDNKTLGLEKRKVGRVDRAWTFAEVKAGMELARNMGRMDVHIAIGIGYTFGLRIEEICRVRAEDVEKALANDGLRVKGKGGQVRYVPVETEVQKKFLQYLHRYARYNRLHPGDYIISRNEKGGVERQINSLENWMYANRDKFTSKNRQ
;
A
#
# COMPACT_ATOMS: atom_id res chain seq x y z
N MET A 1 -21.91 -32.58 12.79
CA MET A 1 -20.53 -33.00 13.08
C MET A 1 -19.82 -31.87 13.84
N LYS A 2 -19.40 -32.11 15.09
CA LYS A 2 -18.56 -31.17 15.84
C LYS A 2 -17.21 -31.13 15.13
N LYS A 3 -16.80 -29.96 14.57
CA LYS A 3 -15.43 -29.75 14.08
C LYS A 3 -14.48 -30.01 15.25
N ASN A 4 -13.60 -30.99 15.15
CA ASN A 4 -12.51 -31.15 16.09
C ASN A 4 -11.62 -29.93 15.97
N PHE A 5 -11.59 -29.10 17.02
CA PHE A 5 -10.82 -27.88 17.08
C PHE A 5 -9.35 -28.25 17.23
N THR A 6 -8.54 -28.01 16.21
CA THR A 6 -7.10 -28.28 16.24
C THR A 6 -6.36 -27.25 17.08
N GLY A 7 -5.12 -27.51 17.46
CA GLY A 7 -4.30 -26.50 18.14
C GLY A 7 -3.98 -25.28 17.25
N GLU A 8 -3.93 -25.46 15.91
CA GLU A 8 -3.85 -24.35 14.96
C GLU A 8 -5.11 -23.48 15.03
N ASP A 9 -6.30 -24.07 15.05
CA ASP A 9 -7.56 -23.33 15.14
C ASP A 9 -7.64 -22.50 16.42
N LYS A 10 -7.14 -23.05 17.55
CA LYS A 10 -7.05 -22.32 18.82
C LYS A 10 -6.13 -21.10 18.71
N LEU A 11 -4.93 -21.26 18.15
CA LEU A 11 -3.99 -20.14 17.95
C LEU A 11 -4.56 -19.07 17.01
N LEU A 12 -5.29 -19.49 15.95
CA LEU A 12 -5.97 -18.57 15.04
C LEU A 12 -7.12 -17.84 15.71
N HIS A 13 -7.86 -18.52 16.60
CA HIS A 13 -8.90 -17.90 17.42
C HIS A 13 -8.31 -16.85 18.35
N ASP A 14 -7.24 -17.18 19.10
CA ASP A 14 -6.55 -16.25 19.99
C ASP A 14 -6.03 -15.02 19.24
N LEU A 15 -5.45 -15.21 18.03
CA LEU A 15 -5.06 -14.11 17.16
C LEU A 15 -6.25 -13.22 16.79
N ASN A 16 -7.41 -13.81 16.46
CA ASN A 16 -8.59 -13.03 16.09
C ASN A 16 -9.10 -12.19 17.27
N GLN A 17 -9.09 -12.73 18.48
CA GLN A 17 -9.47 -12.00 19.70
C GLN A 17 -8.48 -10.83 19.94
N LEU A 18 -7.18 -11.08 19.92
CA LEU A 18 -6.17 -10.02 20.06
C LEU A 18 -6.29 -8.93 19.00
N ALA A 19 -6.57 -9.32 17.76
CA ALA A 19 -6.71 -8.38 16.64
C ALA A 19 -7.97 -7.51 16.77
N ALA A 20 -9.07 -8.04 17.32
CA ALA A 20 -10.31 -7.29 17.55
C ALA A 20 -10.12 -6.17 18.58
N HIS A 21 -9.28 -6.43 19.61
CA HIS A 21 -9.02 -5.46 20.68
C HIS A 21 -7.79 -4.56 20.43
N THR A 22 -7.17 -4.63 19.26
CA THR A 22 -5.97 -3.87 18.94
C THR A 22 -6.27 -2.70 18.02
N ASN A 23 -6.08 -1.46 18.51
CA ASN A 23 -6.28 -0.24 17.75
C ASN A 23 -4.97 0.46 17.33
N GLU A 24 -3.81 -0.13 17.63
CA GLU A 24 -2.50 0.44 17.29
C GLU A 24 -2.19 0.32 15.80
N GLY A 25 -1.77 1.43 15.21
CA GLY A 25 -1.42 1.53 13.80
C GLY A 25 -2.62 1.69 12.85
N GLY A 26 -2.34 2.07 11.62
CA GLY A 26 -3.35 2.24 10.58
C GLY A 26 -3.99 0.91 10.18
N TYR A 27 -5.20 0.99 9.61
CA TYR A 27 -5.99 -0.18 9.18
C TYR A 27 -5.19 -1.18 8.32
N LYS A 28 -4.49 -0.69 7.28
CA LYS A 28 -3.65 -1.54 6.40
C LYS A 28 -2.51 -2.23 7.16
N THR A 29 -1.88 -1.54 8.13
CA THR A 29 -0.82 -2.12 8.97
C THR A 29 -1.36 -3.23 9.86
N ARG A 30 -2.52 -3.02 10.49
CA ARG A 30 -3.17 -4.04 11.32
C ARG A 30 -3.55 -5.28 10.52
N ALA A 31 -4.13 -5.09 9.32
CA ALA A 31 -4.46 -6.18 8.40
C ALA A 31 -3.22 -6.97 7.97
N ALA A 32 -2.13 -6.27 7.61
CA ALA A 32 -0.86 -6.90 7.25
C ALA A 32 -0.26 -7.68 8.42
N TYR A 33 -0.20 -7.10 9.61
CA TYR A 33 0.33 -7.77 10.81
C TYR A 33 -0.48 -9.02 11.17
N LYS A 34 -1.81 -8.94 11.08
CA LYS A 34 -2.69 -10.11 11.29
C LYS A 34 -2.41 -11.21 10.27
N SER A 35 -2.24 -10.86 9.00
CA SER A 35 -1.87 -11.80 7.94
C SER A 35 -0.49 -12.44 8.18
N HIS A 36 0.51 -11.64 8.56
CA HIS A 36 1.84 -12.14 8.89
C HIS A 36 1.83 -13.14 10.05
N MET A 37 1.08 -12.82 11.11
CA MET A 37 0.94 -13.70 12.28
C MET A 37 0.19 -14.98 11.94
N ARG A 38 -0.85 -14.92 11.10
CA ARG A 38 -1.59 -16.11 10.61
C ARG A 38 -0.66 -17.07 9.88
N ASN A 39 0.21 -16.57 8.98
CA ASN A 39 1.16 -17.39 8.25
C ASN A 39 2.20 -18.02 9.18
N PHE A 40 2.64 -17.28 10.20
CA PHE A 40 3.54 -17.80 11.22
C PHE A 40 2.87 -18.88 12.09
N ILE A 41 1.62 -18.73 12.48
CA ILE A 41 0.87 -19.71 13.28
C ILE A 41 0.83 -21.06 12.57
N ARG A 42 0.58 -21.11 11.26
CA ARG A 42 0.61 -22.33 10.47
C ARG A 42 1.98 -23.02 10.52
N PHE A 43 3.06 -22.26 10.37
CA PHE A 43 4.41 -22.76 10.52
C PHE A 43 4.68 -23.24 11.96
N TYR A 44 4.33 -22.43 12.96
CA TYR A 44 4.56 -22.70 14.37
C TYR A 44 3.82 -23.96 14.87
N TRP A 45 2.59 -24.14 14.40
CA TRP A 45 1.83 -25.35 14.68
C TRP A 45 2.46 -26.58 14.00
N ARG A 46 2.76 -26.49 12.71
CA ARG A 46 3.31 -27.61 11.93
C ARG A 46 4.65 -28.10 12.48
N GLU A 47 5.56 -27.19 12.81
CA GLU A 47 6.94 -27.53 13.18
C GLU A 47 7.14 -27.74 14.68
N TYR A 48 6.33 -27.11 15.54
CA TYR A 48 6.56 -27.07 16.97
C TYR A 48 5.33 -27.46 17.80
N HIS A 49 4.20 -27.76 17.20
CA HIS A 49 2.93 -28.00 17.90
C HIS A 49 2.64 -26.95 18.97
N GLY A 50 2.95 -25.67 18.66
CA GLY A 50 2.80 -24.56 19.59
C GLY A 50 1.36 -24.38 20.05
N GLN A 51 1.16 -24.07 21.33
CA GLN A 51 -0.19 -24.00 21.91
C GLN A 51 -0.61 -22.62 22.38
N LYS A 52 0.35 -21.69 22.58
CA LYS A 52 0.09 -20.32 23.02
C LYS A 52 0.97 -19.33 22.27
N LEU A 53 0.42 -18.19 21.89
CA LEU A 53 1.16 -17.12 21.22
C LEU A 53 2.21 -16.46 22.15
N SER A 54 1.98 -16.47 23.46
CA SER A 54 2.92 -16.00 24.47
C SER A 54 4.19 -16.85 24.58
N ASN A 55 4.14 -18.12 24.15
CA ASN A 55 5.25 -19.06 24.23
C ASN A 55 6.20 -18.99 23.00
N ILE A 56 5.99 -18.02 22.11
CA ILE A 56 6.87 -17.79 20.97
C ILE A 56 8.22 -17.30 21.49
N GLU A 57 9.30 -17.97 21.09
CA GLU A 57 10.68 -17.73 21.51
C GLU A 57 11.60 -17.47 20.32
N GLY A 58 12.83 -17.06 20.64
CA GLY A 58 13.86 -16.78 19.64
C GLY A 58 14.15 -17.92 18.66
N LYS A 59 14.10 -19.17 19.13
CA LYS A 59 14.28 -20.36 18.26
C LYS A 59 13.23 -20.45 17.15
N HIS A 60 11.96 -20.17 17.46
CA HIS A 60 10.87 -20.20 16.49
C HIS A 60 11.00 -19.09 15.45
N ILE A 61 11.47 -17.91 15.87
CA ILE A 61 11.72 -16.78 14.97
C ILE A 61 12.89 -17.06 14.02
N ARG A 62 13.98 -17.65 14.54
CA ARG A 62 15.13 -18.05 13.70
C ARG A 62 14.72 -19.08 12.66
N ALA A 63 14.06 -20.16 13.08
CA ALA A 63 13.60 -21.19 12.16
C ALA A 63 12.65 -20.64 11.09
N TYR A 64 11.72 -19.74 11.49
CA TYR A 64 10.81 -19.13 10.50
C TYR A 64 11.52 -18.17 9.56
N ALA A 65 12.54 -17.44 10.04
CA ALA A 65 13.35 -16.59 9.17
C ALA A 65 14.12 -17.42 8.12
N GLU A 66 14.72 -18.54 8.52
CA GLU A 66 15.39 -19.46 7.59
C GLU A 66 14.40 -20.10 6.61
N TYR A 67 13.24 -20.54 7.09
CA TYR A 67 12.16 -21.02 6.23
C TYR A 67 11.78 -19.98 5.16
N MET A 68 11.62 -18.72 5.53
CA MET A 68 11.30 -17.66 4.60
C MET A 68 12.44 -17.36 3.60
N LYS A 69 13.70 -17.45 4.04
CA LYS A 69 14.87 -17.33 3.15
C LYS A 69 14.90 -18.46 2.12
N ALA A 70 14.67 -19.70 2.55
CA ALA A 70 14.59 -20.87 1.67
C ALA A 70 13.46 -20.75 0.64
N GLN A 71 12.37 -20.01 0.96
CA GLN A 71 11.31 -19.69 0.00
C GLN A 71 11.66 -18.51 -0.94
N GLY A 72 12.89 -18.02 -0.92
CA GLY A 72 13.35 -16.91 -1.77
C GLY A 72 12.78 -15.53 -1.42
N LEU A 73 12.24 -15.36 -0.21
CA LEU A 73 11.66 -14.06 0.18
C LEU A 73 12.74 -13.00 0.43
N SER A 74 12.50 -11.79 -0.05
CA SER A 74 13.43 -10.68 0.16
C SER A 74 13.64 -10.35 1.64
N PRO A 75 14.83 -9.88 2.06
CA PRO A 75 15.07 -9.45 3.44
C PRO A 75 14.06 -8.40 3.94
N THR A 76 13.60 -7.51 3.08
CA THR A 76 12.58 -6.51 3.42
C THR A 76 11.22 -7.15 3.74
N THR A 77 10.81 -8.15 2.97
CA THR A 77 9.57 -8.91 3.21
C THR A 77 9.67 -9.68 4.52
N ILE A 78 10.80 -10.34 4.77
CA ILE A 78 11.04 -11.08 6.01
C ILE A 78 10.94 -10.14 7.22
N LYS A 79 11.61 -8.99 7.19
CA LYS A 79 11.54 -7.97 8.25
C LYS A 79 10.10 -7.52 8.54
N SER A 80 9.33 -7.25 7.49
CA SER A 80 7.93 -6.85 7.63
C SER A 80 7.10 -7.95 8.31
N ARG A 81 7.26 -9.20 7.89
CA ARG A 81 6.56 -10.35 8.49
C ARG A 81 6.93 -10.52 9.96
N LEU A 82 8.22 -10.46 10.29
CA LEU A 82 8.70 -10.58 11.68
C LEU A 82 8.19 -9.44 12.57
N SER A 83 7.99 -8.24 12.04
CA SER A 83 7.42 -7.12 12.81
C SER A 83 6.00 -7.44 13.28
N GLY A 84 5.16 -8.04 12.42
CA GLY A 84 3.81 -8.47 12.81
C GLY A 84 3.82 -9.57 13.87
N ILE A 85 4.76 -10.51 13.80
CA ILE A 85 4.90 -11.60 14.77
C ILE A 85 5.33 -11.05 16.14
N ARG A 86 6.36 -10.20 16.18
CA ARG A 86 6.83 -9.55 17.41
C ARG A 86 5.71 -8.71 18.06
N PHE A 87 4.92 -8.03 17.24
CA PHE A 87 3.79 -7.24 17.70
C PHE A 87 2.75 -8.11 18.42
N TYR A 88 2.28 -9.20 17.80
CA TYR A 88 1.27 -10.05 18.42
C TYR A 88 1.80 -10.91 19.58
N GLN A 89 3.05 -11.34 19.55
CA GLN A 89 3.68 -12.02 20.68
C GLN A 89 3.66 -11.14 21.95
N ARG A 90 4.01 -9.85 21.82
CA ARG A 90 3.93 -8.89 22.95
C ARG A 90 2.48 -8.69 23.41
N LYS A 91 1.53 -8.54 22.46
CA LYS A 91 0.09 -8.40 22.80
C LYS A 91 -0.49 -9.64 23.48
N ALA A 92 0.03 -10.81 23.20
CA ALA A 92 -0.32 -12.06 23.86
C ALA A 92 0.34 -12.24 25.25
N GLY A 93 1.07 -11.25 25.75
CA GLY A 93 1.77 -11.33 27.04
C GLY A 93 3.07 -12.13 26.99
N GLY A 94 3.68 -12.30 25.83
CA GLY A 94 4.97 -12.98 25.70
C GLY A 94 6.08 -12.20 26.40
N LYS A 95 6.75 -12.87 27.35
CA LYS A 95 7.83 -12.28 28.17
C LYS A 95 9.24 -12.44 27.55
N LYS A 96 9.40 -13.34 26.58
CA LYS A 96 10.69 -13.61 25.94
C LYS A 96 11.03 -12.53 24.92
N THR A 97 12.24 -11.99 25.03
CA THR A 97 12.77 -11.07 24.01
C THR A 97 13.07 -11.84 22.74
N LEU A 98 12.47 -11.41 21.62
CA LEU A 98 12.69 -12.01 20.31
C LEU A 98 13.89 -11.38 19.61
N PRO A 99 14.68 -12.16 18.84
CA PRO A 99 15.87 -11.64 18.15
C PRO A 99 15.50 -10.50 17.22
N ASP A 100 16.37 -9.51 17.12
CA ASP A 100 16.24 -8.40 16.18
C ASP A 100 16.64 -8.82 14.74
N ASN A 101 16.55 -7.90 13.81
CA ASN A 101 16.85 -8.18 12.41
C ASN A 101 18.36 -8.35 12.17
N LYS A 102 19.23 -7.73 12.97
CA LYS A 102 20.68 -7.84 12.87
C LYS A 102 21.12 -9.24 13.33
N THR A 103 20.62 -9.69 14.47
CA THR A 103 20.85 -11.03 15.01
C THR A 103 20.41 -12.16 14.05
N LEU A 104 19.41 -11.87 13.18
CA LEU A 104 18.92 -12.81 12.17
C LEU A 104 19.68 -12.71 10.84
N GLY A 105 20.76 -11.93 10.75
CA GLY A 105 21.54 -11.75 9.54
C GLY A 105 20.74 -11.14 8.38
N LEU A 106 19.71 -10.36 8.67
CA LEU A 106 18.91 -9.74 7.64
C LEU A 106 19.56 -8.44 7.16
N GLU A 107 19.95 -8.39 5.91
CA GLU A 107 20.60 -7.23 5.29
C GLU A 107 19.78 -5.94 5.43
N LYS A 108 20.48 -4.80 5.58
CA LYS A 108 19.83 -3.49 5.48
C LYS A 108 19.33 -3.25 4.06
N ARG A 109 18.17 -2.59 3.94
CA ARG A 109 17.67 -2.15 2.63
C ARG A 109 18.68 -1.19 2.00
N LYS A 110 19.16 -1.53 0.81
CA LYS A 110 19.99 -0.63 -0.01
C LYS A 110 19.04 0.30 -0.77
N VAL A 111 19.01 1.58 -0.36
CA VAL A 111 18.17 2.62 -0.98
C VAL A 111 19.00 3.34 -2.04
N GLY A 112 18.39 3.76 -3.15
CA GLY A 112 19.03 4.63 -4.15
C GLY A 112 19.88 3.94 -5.22
N ARG A 113 19.85 2.60 -5.32
CA ARG A 113 20.63 1.86 -6.35
C ARG A 113 20.05 1.96 -7.75
N VAL A 114 18.74 2.16 -7.87
CA VAL A 114 18.05 2.25 -9.16
C VAL A 114 17.15 3.47 -9.12
N ASP A 115 17.37 4.40 -10.04
CA ASP A 115 16.41 5.48 -10.27
C ASP A 115 15.17 4.89 -10.95
N ARG A 116 14.03 4.99 -10.25
CA ARG A 116 12.73 4.51 -10.70
C ARG A 116 11.80 5.65 -11.13
N ALA A 117 12.28 6.88 -11.11
CA ALA A 117 11.51 8.01 -11.58
C ALA A 117 11.36 7.91 -13.12
N TRP A 118 10.17 8.15 -13.61
CA TRP A 118 9.93 8.16 -15.05
C TRP A 118 10.45 9.44 -15.68
N THR A 119 11.03 9.31 -16.85
CA THR A 119 11.38 10.46 -17.70
C THR A 119 10.10 11.09 -18.25
N PHE A 120 10.19 12.34 -18.70
CA PHE A 120 9.08 13.02 -19.36
C PHE A 120 8.56 12.23 -20.58
N ALA A 121 9.47 11.65 -21.36
CA ALA A 121 9.10 10.82 -22.53
C ALA A 121 8.28 9.58 -22.12
N GLU A 122 8.69 8.90 -21.05
CA GLU A 122 7.95 7.73 -20.50
C GLU A 122 6.58 8.12 -19.95
N VAL A 123 6.50 9.26 -19.24
CA VAL A 123 5.22 9.80 -18.76
C VAL A 123 4.28 10.07 -19.94
N LYS A 124 4.77 10.78 -20.98
CA LYS A 124 4.00 11.09 -22.17
C LYS A 124 3.51 9.81 -22.88
N ALA A 125 4.40 8.85 -23.09
CA ALA A 125 4.08 7.57 -23.72
C ALA A 125 3.05 6.78 -22.90
N GLY A 126 3.17 6.73 -21.58
CA GLY A 126 2.21 6.08 -20.68
C GLY A 126 0.83 6.74 -20.72
N MET A 127 0.78 8.08 -20.74
CA MET A 127 -0.47 8.84 -20.88
C MET A 127 -1.14 8.59 -22.23
N GLU A 128 -0.38 8.57 -23.33
CA GLU A 128 -0.89 8.28 -24.67
C GLU A 128 -1.41 6.84 -24.79
N LEU A 129 -0.66 5.87 -24.27
CA LEU A 129 -1.09 4.48 -24.25
C LEU A 129 -2.41 4.31 -23.50
N ALA A 130 -2.52 4.91 -22.31
CA ALA A 130 -3.74 4.88 -21.52
C ALA A 130 -4.94 5.46 -22.28
N ARG A 131 -4.75 6.62 -22.90
CA ARG A 131 -5.79 7.27 -23.72
C ARG A 131 -6.22 6.40 -24.90
N ASN A 132 -5.29 5.81 -25.63
CA ASN A 132 -5.56 4.95 -26.78
C ASN A 132 -6.30 3.65 -26.38
N MET A 133 -6.11 3.21 -25.12
CA MET A 133 -6.86 2.09 -24.54
C MET A 133 -8.20 2.49 -23.92
N GLY A 134 -8.65 3.74 -24.06
CA GLY A 134 -9.88 4.25 -23.45
C GLY A 134 -9.81 4.43 -21.92
N ARG A 135 -8.61 4.36 -21.32
CA ARG A 135 -8.38 4.46 -19.87
C ARG A 135 -8.02 5.89 -19.48
N MET A 136 -9.02 6.79 -19.59
CA MET A 136 -8.88 8.20 -19.21
C MET A 136 -8.56 8.38 -17.73
N ASP A 137 -9.05 7.49 -16.88
CA ASP A 137 -8.71 7.44 -15.46
C ASP A 137 -7.21 7.25 -15.22
N VAL A 138 -6.57 6.35 -15.96
CA VAL A 138 -5.11 6.12 -15.92
C VAL A 138 -4.35 7.32 -16.51
N HIS A 139 -4.77 7.83 -17.65
CA HIS A 139 -4.20 9.02 -18.29
C HIS A 139 -4.15 10.19 -17.30
N ILE A 140 -5.27 10.49 -16.65
CA ILE A 140 -5.38 11.55 -15.65
C ILE A 140 -4.52 11.24 -14.41
N ALA A 141 -4.52 9.98 -13.92
CA ALA A 141 -3.74 9.59 -12.75
C ALA A 141 -2.24 9.79 -12.96
N ILE A 142 -1.71 9.38 -14.13
CA ILE A 142 -0.30 9.59 -14.49
C ILE A 142 0.01 11.09 -14.53
N GLY A 143 -0.84 11.89 -15.18
CA GLY A 143 -0.69 13.34 -15.28
C GLY A 143 -0.67 14.03 -13.92
N ILE A 144 -1.63 13.73 -13.03
CA ILE A 144 -1.67 14.27 -11.66
C ILE A 144 -0.41 13.86 -10.90
N GLY A 145 -0.03 12.57 -10.97
CA GLY A 145 1.14 12.05 -10.26
C GLY A 145 2.43 12.75 -10.67
N TYR A 146 2.63 12.96 -11.97
CA TYR A 146 3.81 13.64 -12.51
C TYR A 146 3.82 15.14 -12.20
N THR A 147 2.69 15.82 -12.40
CA THR A 147 2.59 17.28 -12.29
C THR A 147 2.65 17.78 -10.84
N PHE A 148 2.04 17.02 -9.90
CA PHE A 148 1.89 17.44 -8.50
C PHE A 148 2.61 16.54 -7.49
N GLY A 149 3.27 15.47 -7.91
CA GLY A 149 3.97 14.55 -7.01
C GLY A 149 3.05 13.84 -6.01
N LEU A 150 1.79 13.60 -6.38
CA LEU A 150 0.82 12.97 -5.48
C LEU A 150 1.00 11.46 -5.41
N ARG A 151 0.71 10.89 -4.22
CA ARG A 151 0.63 9.44 -4.06
C ARG A 151 -0.66 8.91 -4.68
N ILE A 152 -0.67 7.65 -5.10
CA ILE A 152 -1.84 7.02 -5.74
C ILE A 152 -3.15 7.18 -4.93
N GLU A 153 -3.10 7.04 -3.60
CA GLU A 153 -4.27 7.29 -2.75
C GLU A 153 -4.73 8.76 -2.77
N GLU A 154 -3.78 9.68 -2.86
CA GLU A 154 -4.05 11.12 -2.94
C GLU A 154 -4.68 11.45 -4.30
N ILE A 155 -4.12 10.90 -5.39
CA ILE A 155 -4.64 11.05 -6.76
C ILE A 155 -6.09 10.60 -6.85
N CYS A 156 -6.39 9.40 -6.34
CA CYS A 156 -7.74 8.83 -6.37
C CYS A 156 -8.76 9.59 -5.50
N ARG A 157 -8.31 10.51 -4.64
CA ARG A 157 -9.14 11.32 -3.75
C ARG A 157 -9.28 12.77 -4.17
N VAL A 158 -8.68 13.18 -5.29
CA VAL A 158 -8.87 14.54 -5.83
C VAL A 158 -10.31 14.70 -6.28
N ARG A 159 -10.98 15.74 -5.80
CA ARG A 159 -12.36 16.08 -6.14
C ARG A 159 -12.43 17.21 -7.15
N ALA A 160 -13.57 17.35 -7.79
CA ALA A 160 -13.83 18.45 -8.72
C ALA A 160 -13.68 19.82 -8.02
N GLU A 161 -14.21 19.96 -6.80
CA GLU A 161 -14.04 21.18 -6.00
C GLU A 161 -12.59 21.49 -5.60
N ASP A 162 -11.75 20.45 -5.36
CA ASP A 162 -10.34 20.67 -5.04
C ASP A 162 -9.60 21.27 -6.25
N VAL A 163 -9.94 20.86 -7.47
CA VAL A 163 -9.39 21.42 -8.72
C VAL A 163 -9.84 22.87 -8.94
N GLU A 164 -11.12 23.15 -8.73
CA GLU A 164 -11.68 24.49 -8.85
C GLU A 164 -11.03 25.46 -7.85
N LYS A 165 -10.95 25.06 -6.59
CA LYS A 165 -10.30 25.84 -5.52
C LYS A 165 -8.80 26.05 -5.78
N ALA A 166 -8.13 25.05 -6.38
CA ALA A 166 -6.71 25.16 -6.73
C ALA A 166 -6.44 26.21 -7.82
N LEU A 167 -7.36 26.34 -8.78
CA LEU A 167 -7.29 27.40 -9.81
C LEU A 167 -7.50 28.80 -9.24
N ALA A 168 -8.28 28.93 -8.18
CA ALA A 168 -8.57 30.23 -7.53
C ALA A 168 -7.49 30.63 -6.51
N ASN A 169 -6.86 29.69 -5.83
CA ASN A 169 -6.03 29.93 -4.64
C ASN A 169 -4.58 29.45 -4.79
N ASP A 170 -4.12 29.12 -5.99
CA ASP A 170 -2.77 28.63 -6.29
C ASP A 170 -2.29 27.47 -5.39
N GLY A 171 -3.22 26.63 -4.91
CA GLY A 171 -2.90 25.51 -4.05
C GLY A 171 -3.88 24.35 -4.13
N LEU A 172 -3.39 23.15 -4.55
CA LEU A 172 -4.19 21.94 -4.61
C LEU A 172 -4.30 21.29 -3.23
N ARG A 173 -5.52 21.21 -2.70
CA ARG A 173 -5.83 20.52 -1.44
C ARG A 173 -5.73 19.01 -1.63
N VAL A 174 -4.95 18.35 -0.78
CA VAL A 174 -4.70 16.91 -0.86
C VAL A 174 -4.96 16.25 0.49
N LYS A 175 -5.77 15.21 0.50
CA LYS A 175 -6.03 14.38 1.69
C LYS A 175 -5.18 13.12 1.66
N GLY A 176 -4.15 13.08 2.49
CA GLY A 176 -3.19 11.99 2.57
C GLY A 176 -3.56 10.88 3.57
N LYS A 177 -2.56 10.05 3.87
CA LYS A 177 -2.66 8.94 4.82
C LYS A 177 -3.05 9.45 6.22
N GLY A 178 -3.98 8.73 6.87
CA GLY A 178 -4.47 9.10 8.20
C GLY A 178 -5.42 10.31 8.21
N GLY A 179 -5.86 10.77 7.02
CA GLY A 179 -6.79 11.91 6.91
C GLY A 179 -6.12 13.27 6.97
N GLN A 180 -4.79 13.33 7.08
CA GLN A 180 -4.05 14.60 7.08
C GLN A 180 -4.25 15.34 5.76
N VAL A 181 -4.53 16.63 5.86
CA VAL A 181 -4.68 17.53 4.72
C VAL A 181 -3.42 18.37 4.56
N ARG A 182 -2.93 18.47 3.33
CA ARG A 182 -1.87 19.40 2.92
C ARG A 182 -2.27 20.13 1.66
N TYR A 183 -1.61 21.23 1.40
CA TYR A 183 -1.75 21.98 0.15
C TYR A 183 -0.47 21.81 -0.66
N VAL A 184 -0.63 21.44 -1.94
CA VAL A 184 0.47 21.39 -2.90
C VAL A 184 0.42 22.70 -3.67
N PRO A 185 1.48 23.53 -3.62
CA PRO A 185 1.48 24.83 -4.30
C PRO A 185 1.40 24.65 -5.83
N VAL A 186 0.74 25.59 -6.49
CA VAL A 186 0.59 25.67 -7.95
C VAL A 186 1.42 26.84 -8.42
N GLU A 187 2.68 26.57 -8.73
CA GLU A 187 3.71 27.61 -9.01
C GLU A 187 4.04 27.74 -10.51
N THR A 188 3.79 26.68 -11.28
CA THR A 188 4.21 26.62 -12.69
C THR A 188 3.03 26.70 -13.65
N GLU A 189 3.27 27.28 -14.84
CA GLU A 189 2.30 27.31 -15.92
C GLU A 189 1.84 25.90 -16.36
N VAL A 190 2.73 24.90 -16.26
CA VAL A 190 2.38 23.50 -16.57
C VAL A 190 1.33 23.00 -15.60
N GLN A 191 1.48 23.27 -14.30
CA GLN A 191 0.51 22.91 -13.27
C GLN A 191 -0.83 23.61 -13.49
N LYS A 192 -0.82 24.92 -13.78
CA LYS A 192 -2.04 25.69 -14.08
C LYS A 192 -2.78 25.15 -15.30
N LYS A 193 -2.08 24.90 -16.40
CA LYS A 193 -2.67 24.32 -17.63
C LYS A 193 -3.24 22.93 -17.37
N PHE A 194 -2.58 22.13 -16.55
CA PHE A 194 -3.09 20.79 -16.22
C PHE A 194 -4.34 20.86 -15.31
N LEU A 195 -4.40 21.78 -14.35
CA LEU A 195 -5.62 22.03 -13.57
C LEU A 195 -6.77 22.52 -14.45
N GLN A 196 -6.50 23.41 -15.40
CA GLN A 196 -7.52 23.84 -16.38
C GLN A 196 -8.03 22.67 -17.23
N TYR A 197 -7.15 21.74 -17.59
CA TYR A 197 -7.54 20.52 -18.27
C TYR A 197 -8.46 19.66 -17.38
N LEU A 198 -8.09 19.42 -16.11
CA LEU A 198 -8.91 18.67 -15.16
C LEU A 198 -10.27 19.35 -14.91
N HIS A 199 -10.31 20.66 -14.81
CA HIS A 199 -11.55 21.42 -14.63
C HIS A 199 -12.47 21.26 -15.87
N ARG A 200 -11.92 21.36 -17.10
CA ARG A 200 -12.68 21.09 -18.33
C ARG A 200 -13.19 19.65 -18.38
N TYR A 201 -12.35 18.68 -17.99
CA TYR A 201 -12.74 17.28 -17.90
C TYR A 201 -13.90 17.07 -16.92
N ALA A 202 -13.83 17.68 -15.72
CA ALA A 202 -14.90 17.61 -14.72
C ALA A 202 -16.22 18.18 -15.25
N ARG A 203 -16.18 19.33 -15.90
CA ARG A 203 -17.36 19.97 -16.51
C ARG A 203 -17.95 19.13 -17.65
N TYR A 204 -17.12 18.62 -18.54
CA TYR A 204 -17.53 17.76 -19.65
C TYR A 204 -18.25 16.50 -19.16
N ASN A 205 -17.75 15.89 -18.11
CA ASN A 205 -18.32 14.70 -17.49
C ASN A 205 -19.43 15.03 -16.45
N ARG A 206 -19.83 16.31 -16.31
CA ARG A 206 -20.88 16.77 -15.41
C ARG A 206 -20.64 16.34 -13.95
N LEU A 207 -19.39 16.35 -13.48
CA LEU A 207 -19.06 16.04 -12.11
C LEU A 207 -19.56 17.15 -11.17
N HIS A 208 -20.20 16.75 -10.07
CA HIS A 208 -20.55 17.66 -8.99
C HIS A 208 -19.29 18.03 -8.17
N PRO A 209 -19.29 19.14 -7.41
CA PRO A 209 -18.13 19.57 -6.63
C PRO A 209 -17.53 18.48 -5.72
N GLY A 210 -18.39 17.68 -5.08
CA GLY A 210 -18.00 16.59 -4.19
C GLY A 210 -17.55 15.30 -4.89
N ASP A 211 -17.66 15.21 -6.21
CA ASP A 211 -17.30 14.02 -6.98
C ASP A 211 -15.78 13.90 -7.14
N TYR A 212 -15.27 12.68 -7.10
CA TYR A 212 -13.87 12.42 -7.42
C TYR A 212 -13.62 12.53 -8.93
N ILE A 213 -12.45 13.04 -9.32
CA ILE A 213 -12.09 13.20 -10.74
C ILE A 213 -12.03 11.85 -11.47
N ILE A 214 -11.50 10.79 -10.83
CA ILE A 214 -11.29 9.48 -11.45
C ILE A 214 -11.89 8.32 -10.69
N SER A 215 -12.27 8.49 -9.43
CA SER A 215 -12.85 7.43 -8.60
C SER A 215 -14.38 7.52 -8.55
N ARG A 216 -15.03 6.41 -8.24
CA ARG A 216 -16.47 6.40 -8.00
C ARG A 216 -16.81 6.89 -6.60
N ASN A 217 -17.92 7.61 -6.44
CA ASN A 217 -18.40 8.16 -5.18
C ASN A 217 -19.19 7.15 -4.32
N GLU A 218 -18.85 5.88 -4.40
CA GLU A 218 -19.47 4.81 -3.64
C GLU A 218 -18.51 4.23 -2.59
N LYS A 219 -19.04 3.51 -1.60
CA LYS A 219 -18.21 2.83 -0.60
C LYS A 219 -17.19 1.89 -1.26
N GLY A 220 -15.92 2.11 -0.95
CA GLY A 220 -14.81 1.35 -1.55
C GLY A 220 -14.45 1.76 -2.99
N GLY A 221 -15.05 2.82 -3.55
CA GLY A 221 -14.75 3.29 -4.91
C GLY A 221 -13.29 3.70 -5.09
N VAL A 222 -12.72 4.40 -4.12
CA VAL A 222 -11.30 4.80 -4.11
C VAL A 222 -10.38 3.56 -4.11
N GLU A 223 -10.64 2.57 -3.27
CA GLU A 223 -9.84 1.33 -3.20
C GLU A 223 -9.91 0.53 -4.49
N ARG A 224 -11.09 0.43 -5.10
CA ARG A 224 -11.24 -0.23 -6.41
C ARG A 224 -10.48 0.52 -7.50
N GLN A 225 -10.51 1.86 -7.48
CA GLN A 225 -9.76 2.67 -8.43
C GLN A 225 -8.25 2.48 -8.27
N ILE A 226 -7.72 2.49 -7.03
CA ILE A 226 -6.31 2.20 -6.76
C ILE A 226 -5.92 0.85 -7.36
N ASN A 227 -6.67 -0.22 -7.05
CA ASN A 227 -6.39 -1.55 -7.58
C ASN A 227 -6.45 -1.59 -9.12
N SER A 228 -7.40 -0.88 -9.73
CA SER A 228 -7.52 -0.77 -11.18
C SER A 228 -6.29 -0.10 -11.81
N LEU A 229 -5.80 1.00 -11.22
CA LEU A 229 -4.60 1.70 -11.67
C LEU A 229 -3.34 0.82 -11.49
N GLU A 230 -3.18 0.18 -10.33
CA GLU A 230 -2.05 -0.72 -10.05
C GLU A 230 -2.02 -1.91 -11.02
N ASN A 231 -3.15 -2.55 -11.28
CA ASN A 231 -3.26 -3.66 -12.23
C ASN A 231 -2.94 -3.21 -13.66
N TRP A 232 -3.43 -2.04 -14.09
CA TRP A 232 -3.11 -1.50 -15.40
C TRP A 232 -1.61 -1.21 -15.53
N MET A 233 -1.01 -0.59 -14.51
CA MET A 233 0.42 -0.33 -14.46
C MET A 233 1.23 -1.61 -14.55
N TYR A 234 0.87 -2.61 -13.74
CA TYR A 234 1.54 -3.92 -13.75
C TYR A 234 1.52 -4.56 -15.15
N ALA A 235 0.38 -4.51 -15.84
CA ALA A 235 0.20 -5.12 -17.15
C ALA A 235 0.82 -4.34 -18.32
N ASN A 236 1.09 -3.04 -18.16
CA ASN A 236 1.43 -2.17 -19.31
C ASN A 236 2.72 -1.36 -19.14
N ARG A 237 3.29 -1.22 -17.95
CA ARG A 237 4.47 -0.35 -17.72
C ARG A 237 5.62 -0.66 -18.66
N ASP A 238 5.85 -1.92 -18.98
CA ASP A 238 6.98 -2.35 -19.82
C ASP A 238 6.80 -1.94 -21.30
N LYS A 239 5.61 -1.46 -21.69
CA LYS A 239 5.33 -0.94 -23.02
C LYS A 239 5.77 0.51 -23.24
N PHE A 240 6.02 1.24 -22.15
CA PHE A 240 6.36 2.65 -22.20
C PHE A 240 7.55 3.05 -21.29
N THR A 241 8.02 2.16 -20.43
CA THR A 241 9.23 2.40 -19.62
C THR A 241 10.44 1.66 -20.18
N SER A 242 11.64 2.23 -20.00
CA SER A 242 12.88 1.57 -20.41
C SER A 242 13.14 0.31 -19.57
N LYS A 243 13.61 -0.77 -20.22
CA LYS A 243 13.87 -2.09 -19.61
C LYS A 243 14.90 -2.09 -18.46
N ASN A 244 15.70 -1.03 -18.33
CA ASN A 244 16.77 -0.94 -17.32
C ASN A 244 16.31 -0.52 -15.92
N ARG A 245 15.01 -0.47 -15.65
CA ARG A 245 14.43 0.00 -14.38
C ARG A 245 13.68 -1.07 -13.58
N GLN A 246 13.96 -2.34 -13.88
CA GLN A 246 13.38 -3.47 -13.16
C GLN A 246 14.04 -3.70 -11.80
#